data_31b0194a3869e6a581a33e62433ca0d8
#
_entry.id   31b0194a3869e6a581a33e62433ca0d8
#
_cell.length_a   1.000
_cell.length_b   1.000
_cell.length_c   1.000
_cell.angle_alpha   90.00
_cell.angle_beta   90.00
_cell.angle_gamma   90.00
#
_symmetry.space_group_name_H-M   'P 1'
#
loop_
_entity.id
_entity.type
_entity.pdbx_description
1 polymer ?
#
loop_
_entity_poly.entity_id
_entity_poly.type
_entity_poly.pdbx_seq_one_letter_code
_entity_poly.pdbx_strand_id
1 'polypeptide(L)'
;GKAASEREGIRTKINIKSTDLSLGAFDWQQEQTVEFILENTGERLLVINDVLTSCDCTTVGYSKEPVHPKDSVALSVTYMAEQPGRFDKIIKVYCNADSSPILLRITGEAK
;
A
#
# COMPACT_ATOMS: atom_id res chain seq x y z
N GLY A 1 -28.61 -4.57 -0.01
CA GLY A 1 -29.04 -5.37 -1.14
C GLY A 1 -28.10 -6.53 -1.41
N LYS A 2 -28.39 -7.27 -2.45
CA LYS A 2 -27.56 -8.43 -2.80
C LYS A 2 -26.10 -8.08 -3.00
N ALA A 3 -25.81 -6.97 -3.65
CA ALA A 3 -24.44 -6.56 -3.91
C ALA A 3 -23.67 -6.30 -2.60
N ALA A 4 -24.32 -5.72 -1.61
CA ALA A 4 -23.70 -5.50 -0.32
C ALA A 4 -23.45 -6.82 0.43
N SER A 5 -24.43 -7.73 0.39
CA SER A 5 -24.27 -9.05 1.00
C SER A 5 -23.16 -9.85 0.32
N GLU A 6 -23.10 -9.79 -0.99
CA GLU A 6 -22.06 -10.48 -1.75
C GLU A 6 -20.69 -9.92 -1.41
N ARG A 7 -20.57 -8.59 -1.29
CA ARG A 7 -19.31 -7.95 -0.91
C ARG A 7 -18.89 -8.36 0.49
N GLU A 8 -19.82 -8.45 1.42
CA GLU A 8 -19.54 -8.91 2.77
C GLU A 8 -19.06 -10.36 2.76
N GLY A 9 -19.66 -11.20 1.92
CA GLY A 9 -19.28 -12.60 1.81
C GLY A 9 -17.90 -12.84 1.23
N ILE A 10 -17.33 -11.86 0.53
CA ILE A 10 -16.01 -11.99 -0.09
C ILE A 10 -14.93 -11.20 0.64
N ARG A 11 -15.25 -10.61 1.77
CA ARG A 11 -14.25 -9.89 2.57
C ARG A 11 -13.27 -10.84 3.21
N THR A 12 -12.07 -10.36 3.38
CA THR A 12 -11.01 -11.09 4.05
C THR A 12 -10.35 -10.21 5.10
N LYS A 13 -9.29 -10.71 5.70
CA LYS A 13 -8.52 -9.98 6.69
C LYS A 13 -7.07 -9.94 6.24
N ILE A 14 -6.37 -8.89 6.65
CA ILE A 14 -4.96 -8.74 6.33
C ILE A 14 -4.16 -8.38 7.55
N ASN A 15 -2.87 -8.67 7.47
CA ASN A 15 -1.88 -8.21 8.42
C ASN A 15 -0.80 -7.46 7.66
N ILE A 16 -0.39 -6.32 8.18
CA ILE A 16 0.71 -5.53 7.62
C ILE A 16 1.71 -5.32 8.73
N LYS A 17 2.95 -5.76 8.50
CA LYS A 17 3.99 -5.66 9.50
C LYS A 17 4.27 -4.22 9.90
N SER A 18 4.24 -3.31 8.94
CA SER A 18 4.42 -1.88 9.18
C SER A 18 3.63 -1.10 8.16
N THR A 19 2.87 -0.11 8.63
CA THR A 19 2.12 0.80 7.77
C THR A 19 2.87 2.11 7.55
N ASP A 20 3.91 2.37 8.34
CA ASP A 20 4.72 3.58 8.26
C ASP A 20 6.17 3.18 8.04
N LEU A 21 6.76 3.68 6.95
CA LEU A 21 8.16 3.43 6.65
C LEU A 21 8.90 4.74 6.49
N SER A 22 10.05 4.84 7.19
CA SER A 22 10.94 5.98 7.05
C SER A 22 12.04 5.65 6.04
N LEU A 23 12.21 6.53 5.06
CA LEU A 23 13.28 6.40 4.06
C LEU A 23 14.59 7.00 4.56
N GLY A 24 14.56 7.68 5.72
CA GLY A 24 15.73 8.35 6.24
C GLY A 24 16.13 9.57 5.42
N ALA A 25 17.40 9.88 5.42
CA ALA A 25 17.95 11.00 4.64
C ALA A 25 18.64 10.44 3.39
N PHE A 26 18.39 11.08 2.25
CA PHE A 26 18.96 10.66 0.97
C PHE A 26 19.08 11.85 0.01
N ASP A 27 19.83 11.67 -1.06
CA ASP A 27 19.95 12.70 -2.10
C ASP A 27 18.62 12.86 -2.83
N TRP A 28 18.08 14.07 -2.88
CA TRP A 28 16.76 14.34 -3.46
C TRP A 28 16.67 13.93 -4.94
N GLN A 29 17.79 13.84 -5.64
CA GLN A 29 17.81 13.45 -7.04
C GLN A 29 17.88 11.93 -7.23
N GLN A 30 17.95 11.16 -6.12
CA GLN A 30 17.98 9.70 -6.18
C GLN A 30 16.61 9.13 -5.83
N GLU A 31 16.11 8.28 -6.72
CA GLU A 31 14.86 7.56 -6.52
C GLU A 31 14.99 6.58 -5.37
N GLN A 32 13.95 6.52 -4.54
CA GLN A 32 13.88 5.60 -3.41
C GLN A 32 12.75 4.61 -3.63
N THR A 33 12.99 3.35 -3.29
CA THR A 33 11.98 2.30 -3.39
C THR A 33 11.90 1.54 -2.08
N VAL A 34 10.68 1.35 -1.59
CA VAL A 34 10.40 0.52 -0.41
C VAL A 34 9.22 -0.39 -0.71
N GLU A 35 9.07 -1.43 0.10
CA GLU A 35 7.97 -2.36 -0.06
C GLU A 35 7.13 -2.44 1.19
N PHE A 36 5.81 -2.47 1.00
CA PHE A 36 4.85 -2.81 2.04
C PHE A 36 4.32 -4.19 1.74
N ILE A 37 4.30 -5.05 2.74
CA ILE A 37 3.85 -6.45 2.57
C ILE A 37 2.50 -6.61 3.25
N LEU A 38 1.50 -7.00 2.46
CA LEU A 38 0.16 -7.28 2.94
C LEU A 38 -0.04 -8.79 2.93
N GLU A 39 -0.24 -9.37 4.11
CA GLU A 39 -0.49 -10.81 4.25
C GLU A 39 -1.99 -11.05 4.37
N ASN A 40 -2.50 -11.99 3.60
CA ASN A 40 -3.90 -12.38 3.69
C ASN A 40 -4.07 -13.37 4.86
N THR A 41 -4.60 -12.87 5.97
CA THR A 41 -4.82 -13.68 7.18
C THR A 41 -6.24 -14.19 7.28
N GLY A 42 -7.09 -13.86 6.32
CA GLY A 42 -8.46 -14.33 6.27
C GLY A 42 -8.61 -15.64 5.53
N GLU A 43 -9.86 -16.01 5.28
CA GLU A 43 -10.20 -17.29 4.62
C GLU A 43 -10.60 -17.11 3.16
N ARG A 44 -10.65 -15.87 2.68
CA ARG A 44 -11.07 -15.55 1.32
C ARG A 44 -9.91 -14.95 0.55
N LEU A 45 -10.05 -14.90 -0.77
CA LEU A 45 -9.04 -14.26 -1.61
C LEU A 45 -8.97 -12.78 -1.30
N LEU A 46 -7.75 -12.25 -1.23
CA LEU A 46 -7.53 -10.82 -1.10
C LEU A 46 -7.42 -10.22 -2.49
N VAL A 47 -8.23 -9.20 -2.75
CA VAL A 47 -8.24 -8.49 -4.04
C VAL A 47 -7.99 -7.03 -3.78
N ILE A 48 -6.94 -6.49 -4.39
CA ILE A 48 -6.66 -5.05 -4.36
C ILE A 48 -7.41 -4.41 -5.51
N ASN A 49 -8.29 -3.48 -5.19
CA ASN A 49 -9.15 -2.82 -6.20
C ASN A 49 -8.50 -1.58 -6.78
N ASP A 50 -7.80 -0.82 -5.94
CA ASP A 50 -7.20 0.43 -6.37
C ASP A 50 -6.16 0.89 -5.36
N VAL A 51 -5.19 1.67 -5.81
CA VAL A 51 -4.18 2.29 -4.96
C VAL A 51 -4.05 3.74 -5.38
N LEU A 52 -4.27 4.65 -4.44
CA LEU A 52 -4.21 6.08 -4.69
C LEU A 52 -3.05 6.69 -3.92
N THR A 53 -2.35 7.62 -4.57
CA THR A 53 -1.28 8.39 -3.95
C THR A 53 -1.65 9.86 -3.96
N SER A 54 -1.15 10.59 -2.97
CA SER A 54 -1.41 12.03 -2.85
C SER A 54 -0.46 12.90 -3.70
N CYS A 55 0.46 12.28 -4.40
CA CYS A 55 1.53 13.00 -5.11
C CYS A 55 1.95 12.23 -6.35
N ASP A 56 2.15 12.95 -7.46
CA ASP A 56 2.69 12.36 -8.70
C ASP A 56 4.12 11.87 -8.51
N CYS A 57 4.77 12.30 -7.43
CA CYS A 57 6.12 11.88 -7.11
C CYS A 57 6.21 10.47 -6.54
N THR A 58 5.07 9.83 -6.31
CA THR A 58 4.99 8.50 -5.74
C THR A 58 4.28 7.57 -6.71
N THR A 59 4.90 6.44 -7.03
CA THR A 59 4.29 5.40 -7.85
C THR A 59 4.27 4.09 -7.09
N VAL A 60 3.24 3.28 -7.34
CA VAL A 60 3.07 2.01 -6.65
C VAL A 60 2.88 0.89 -7.66
N GLY A 61 3.74 -0.12 -7.56
CA GLY A 61 3.62 -1.32 -8.36
C GLY A 61 3.18 -2.49 -7.49
N TYR A 62 2.27 -3.30 -8.00
CA TYR A 62 1.80 -4.50 -7.29
C TYR A 62 1.15 -5.47 -8.27
N SER A 63 1.10 -6.74 -7.87
CA SER A 63 0.39 -7.75 -8.66
C SER A 63 -1.11 -7.55 -8.50
N LYS A 64 -1.85 -7.63 -9.60
CA LYS A 64 -3.30 -7.52 -9.59
C LYS A 64 -4.00 -8.88 -9.44
N GLU A 65 -3.22 -9.94 -9.30
CA GLU A 65 -3.79 -11.26 -9.08
C GLU A 65 -4.33 -11.38 -7.65
N PRO A 66 -5.43 -12.09 -7.46
CA PRO A 66 -5.95 -12.35 -6.12
C PRO A 66 -4.91 -13.09 -5.28
N VAL A 67 -4.85 -12.77 -4.00
CA VAL A 67 -3.89 -13.35 -3.06
C VAL A 67 -4.62 -14.39 -2.21
N HIS A 68 -4.14 -15.62 -2.26
CA HIS A 68 -4.73 -16.71 -1.49
C HIS A 68 -4.52 -16.53 0.02
N PRO A 69 -5.38 -17.15 0.84
CA PRO A 69 -5.15 -17.16 2.28
C PRO A 69 -3.74 -17.65 2.62
N LYS A 70 -3.11 -17.00 3.58
CA LYS A 70 -1.73 -17.24 4.04
C LYS A 70 -0.64 -16.76 3.10
N ASP A 71 -1.00 -16.32 1.90
CA ASP A 71 -0.04 -15.71 0.99
C ASP A 71 0.01 -14.20 1.21
N SER A 72 1.00 -13.58 0.60
CA SER A 72 1.24 -12.14 0.73
C SER A 72 1.38 -11.49 -0.63
N VAL A 73 1.16 -10.18 -0.66
CA VAL A 73 1.44 -9.35 -1.82
C VAL A 73 2.32 -8.19 -1.39
N ALA A 74 3.30 -7.87 -2.20
CA ALA A 74 4.18 -6.73 -1.96
C ALA A 74 3.70 -5.54 -2.80
N LEU A 75 3.57 -4.38 -2.15
CA LEU A 75 3.37 -3.12 -2.84
C LEU A 75 4.72 -2.42 -2.89
N SER A 76 5.24 -2.25 -4.09
CA SER A 76 6.53 -1.58 -4.30
C SER A 76 6.27 -0.09 -4.51
N VAL A 77 6.71 0.73 -3.57
CA VAL A 77 6.49 2.17 -3.58
C VAL A 77 7.77 2.87 -3.97
N THR A 78 7.71 3.62 -5.05
CA THR A 78 8.85 4.38 -5.55
C THR A 78 8.58 5.86 -5.36
N TYR A 79 9.51 6.54 -4.73
CA TYR A 79 9.41 7.97 -4.43
C TYR A 79 10.56 8.72 -5.10
N MET A 80 10.21 9.77 -5.84
CA MET A 80 11.17 10.67 -6.45
C MET A 80 10.86 12.09 -5.98
N ALA A 81 11.73 12.64 -5.14
CA ALA A 81 11.53 13.98 -4.61
C ALA A 81 11.61 15.02 -5.73
N GLU A 82 10.73 16.02 -5.68
CA GLU A 82 10.74 17.12 -6.65
C GLU A 82 11.71 18.23 -6.23
N GLN A 83 12.04 18.27 -4.94
CA GLN A 83 12.95 19.26 -4.37
C GLN A 83 13.47 18.74 -3.01
N PRO A 84 14.54 19.31 -2.50
CA PRO A 84 15.01 18.98 -1.15
C PRO A 84 13.95 19.36 -0.11
N GLY A 85 13.91 18.61 0.97
CA GLY A 85 13.02 18.87 2.11
C GLY A 85 12.51 17.61 2.74
N ARG A 86 11.82 17.78 3.86
CA ARG A 86 11.11 16.68 4.52
C ARG A 86 9.81 16.38 3.80
N PHE A 87 9.42 15.14 3.82
CA PHE A 87 8.16 14.72 3.19
C PHE A 87 7.43 13.71 4.07
N ASP A 88 6.12 13.67 3.86
CA ASP A 88 5.20 12.74 4.52
C ASP A 88 4.11 12.44 3.49
N LYS A 89 4.18 11.27 2.87
CA LYS A 89 3.25 10.91 1.80
C LYS A 89 2.40 9.72 2.21
N ILE A 90 1.13 9.78 1.85
CA ILE A 90 0.15 8.75 2.18
C ILE A 90 -0.27 8.02 0.92
N ILE A 91 -0.34 6.70 1.03
CA ILE A 91 -0.84 5.81 -0.02
C ILE A 91 -2.10 5.15 0.54
N LYS A 92 -3.20 5.20 -0.21
CA LYS A 92 -4.45 4.55 0.17
C LYS A 92 -4.63 3.31 -0.68
N VAL A 93 -4.80 2.17 -0.01
CA VAL A 93 -5.03 0.89 -0.68
C VAL A 93 -6.48 0.47 -0.46
N TYR A 94 -7.22 0.35 -1.54
CA TYR A 94 -8.60 -0.12 -1.52
C TYR A 94 -8.62 -1.59 -1.89
N CYS A 95 -9.16 -2.40 -1.00
CA CYS A 95 -9.22 -3.86 -1.19
C CYS A 95 -10.44 -4.42 -0.48
N ASN A 96 -10.61 -5.74 -0.55
CA ASN A 96 -11.73 -6.41 0.12
C ASN A 96 -11.42 -6.83 1.55
N ALA A 97 -10.37 -6.29 2.16
CA ALA A 97 -10.12 -6.51 3.58
C ALA A 97 -11.07 -5.68 4.43
N ASP A 98 -11.40 -6.16 5.62
CA ASP A 98 -12.28 -5.45 6.56
C ASP A 98 -11.75 -4.08 6.92
N SER A 99 -10.43 -3.93 6.94
CA SER A 99 -9.76 -2.68 7.32
C SER A 99 -9.60 -1.69 6.16
N SER A 100 -10.09 -2.03 4.96
CA SER A 100 -10.00 -1.13 3.80
C SER A 100 -10.81 0.16 4.01
N PRO A 101 -10.32 1.33 3.57
CA PRO A 101 -9.02 1.54 2.92
C PRO A 101 -7.85 1.48 3.90
N ILE A 102 -6.74 0.92 3.43
CA ILE A 102 -5.52 0.84 4.22
C ILE A 102 -4.68 2.09 3.95
N LEU A 103 -4.25 2.77 5.00
CA LEU A 103 -3.39 3.94 4.85
C LEU A 103 -1.95 3.54 5.13
N LEU A 104 -1.10 3.71 4.12
CA LEU A 104 0.33 3.49 4.22
C LEU A 104 1.03 4.85 4.15
N ARG A 105 2.12 4.99 4.87
CA ARG A 105 2.84 6.26 4.95
C ARG A 105 4.32 6.06 4.71
N ILE A 106 4.90 6.95 3.91
CA ILE A 106 6.34 7.06 3.78
C ILE A 106 6.77 8.45 4.22
N THR A 107 7.86 8.51 4.97
CA THR A 107 8.44 9.76 5.45
C THR A 107 9.94 9.76 5.20
N GLY A 108 10.53 10.92 5.23
CA GLY A 108 11.97 11.03 5.06
C GLY A 108 12.40 12.46 4.82
N GLU A 109 13.69 12.59 4.51
CA GLU A 109 14.28 13.88 4.21
C GLU A 109 15.14 13.78 2.96
N ALA A 110 14.72 14.46 1.91
CA ALA A 110 15.50 14.60 0.68
C ALA A 110 16.45 15.77 0.84
N LYS A 111 17.72 15.54 0.63
CA LYS A 111 18.76 16.59 0.82
C LYS A 111 19.35 17.09 -0.46
#